data_736617eb526be3d9497601bdda528410
#
_entry.id   736617eb526be3d9497601bdda528410
#
_cell.length_a   1.000
_cell.length_b   1.000
_cell.length_c   1.000
_cell.angle_alpha   90.00
_cell.angle_beta   90.00
_cell.angle_gamma   90.00
#
_symmetry.space_group_name_H-M   'P 1'
#
loop_
_entity.id
_entity.type
_entity.pdbx_description
1 polymer ?
#
loop_
_entity_poly.entity_id
_entity_poly.type
_entity_poly.pdbx_seq_one_letter_code
_entity_poly.pdbx_strand_id
1 'polypeptide(L)'
;MAETCTIARLVVAEGAVQGVGYREFTRRAALRLGVSGWVRNRSDGAVEALLRGSQADVEALIAEMRKGPRSAVVDSVRVIERDEIHGDGAAAFVIRSTA
;
A
#
# COMPACT_ATOMS: atom_id res chain seq x y z
N MET A 1 11.97 15.38 -21.45
CA MET A 1 11.08 14.96 -20.52
C MET A 1 11.71 14.06 -19.50
N ALA A 2 11.43 14.34 -18.32
CA ALA A 2 12.07 13.62 -17.26
C ALA A 2 11.49 12.25 -17.12
N GLU A 3 12.33 11.31 -16.81
CA GLU A 3 11.87 10.01 -16.49
C GLU A 3 11.31 9.99 -15.14
N THR A 4 10.25 9.26 -14.95
CA THR A 4 9.67 9.07 -13.64
C THR A 4 10.39 7.95 -12.95
N CYS A 5 11.05 8.25 -11.85
CA CYS A 5 11.71 7.22 -11.07
C CYS A 5 10.68 6.42 -10.34
N THR A 6 10.82 5.12 -10.40
CA THR A 6 9.99 4.23 -9.62
C THR A 6 10.61 4.06 -8.25
N ILE A 7 9.81 4.24 -7.22
CA ILE A 7 10.25 4.01 -5.86
C ILE A 7 9.44 2.86 -5.27
N ALA A 8 9.93 2.30 -4.19
CA ALA A 8 9.23 1.25 -3.48
C ALA A 8 9.19 1.61 -2.01
N ARG A 9 8.04 1.36 -1.38
CA ARG A 9 7.85 1.61 0.05
C ARG A 9 7.08 0.46 0.65
N LEU A 10 7.54 0.00 1.79
CA LEU A 10 6.79 -0.96 2.58
C LEU A 10 6.02 -0.19 3.62
N VAL A 11 4.73 -0.40 3.70
CA VAL A 11 3.85 0.38 4.57
C VAL A 11 3.17 -0.56 5.53
N VAL A 12 3.17 -0.21 6.81
CA VAL A 12 2.50 -1.01 7.84
C VAL A 12 1.51 -0.12 8.55
N ALA A 13 0.23 -0.46 8.42
CA ALA A 13 -0.86 0.27 9.05
C ALA A 13 -1.31 -0.48 10.29
N GLU A 14 -1.46 0.22 11.39
CA GLU A 14 -1.85 -0.36 12.67
C GLU A 14 -3.07 0.35 13.19
N GLY A 15 -3.87 -0.38 13.98
CA GLY A 15 -5.11 0.12 14.53
C GLY A 15 -6.21 -0.87 14.23
N ALA A 16 -7.44 -0.39 14.15
CA ALA A 16 -8.57 -1.23 13.76
C ALA A 16 -8.63 -1.26 12.24
N VAL A 17 -7.74 -2.05 11.64
CA VAL A 17 -7.54 -2.05 10.19
C VAL A 17 -7.86 -3.40 9.54
N GLN A 18 -8.10 -4.45 10.33
CA GLN A 18 -8.51 -5.73 9.76
C GLN A 18 -10.00 -5.94 9.96
N GLY A 19 -10.63 -6.61 9.00
CA GLY A 19 -12.05 -6.89 9.11
C GLY A 19 -12.93 -5.70 8.78
N VAL A 20 -12.37 -4.66 8.16
CA VAL A 20 -13.09 -3.42 7.87
C VAL A 20 -12.98 -3.02 6.41
N GLY A 21 -12.51 -3.93 5.55
CA GLY A 21 -12.39 -3.64 4.12
C GLY A 21 -11.15 -2.85 3.76
N TYR A 22 -10.14 -2.82 4.63
CA TYR A 22 -8.96 -2.00 4.42
C TYR A 22 -8.13 -2.47 3.23
N ARG A 23 -7.99 -3.78 3.04
CA ARG A 23 -7.20 -4.30 1.93
C ARG A 23 -7.84 -3.95 0.59
N GLU A 24 -9.16 -4.10 0.50
CA GLU A 24 -9.84 -3.76 -0.75
C GLU A 24 -9.82 -2.26 -0.99
N PHE A 25 -9.96 -1.46 0.06
CA PHE A 25 -9.83 -0.02 -0.03
C PHE A 25 -8.46 0.35 -0.62
N THR A 26 -7.40 -0.27 -0.10
CA THR A 26 -6.05 0.01 -0.56
C THR A 26 -5.88 -0.43 -2.01
N ARG A 27 -6.39 -1.60 -2.37
CA ARG A 27 -6.26 -2.10 -3.74
C ARG A 27 -6.95 -1.17 -4.72
N ARG A 28 -8.14 -0.72 -4.40
CA ARG A 28 -8.87 0.18 -5.29
C ARG A 28 -8.15 1.51 -5.46
N ALA A 29 -7.63 2.05 -4.38
CA ALA A 29 -6.89 3.29 -4.45
C ALA A 29 -5.61 3.11 -5.26
N ALA A 30 -4.93 1.98 -5.09
CA ALA A 30 -3.72 1.69 -5.86
C ALA A 30 -4.01 1.62 -7.35
N LEU A 31 -5.10 0.96 -7.73
CA LEU A 31 -5.44 0.86 -9.13
C LEU A 31 -5.77 2.24 -9.71
N ARG A 32 -6.49 3.05 -8.95
CA ARG A 32 -6.83 4.39 -9.41
C ARG A 32 -5.60 5.26 -9.60
N LEU A 33 -4.63 5.08 -8.72
CA LEU A 33 -3.42 5.91 -8.72
C LEU A 33 -2.29 5.34 -9.55
N GLY A 34 -2.45 4.14 -10.10
CA GLY A 34 -1.41 3.53 -10.91
C GLY A 34 -0.25 2.96 -10.11
N VAL A 35 -0.48 2.59 -8.86
CA VAL A 35 0.54 1.99 -8.01
C VAL A 35 0.43 0.48 -8.10
N SER A 36 1.56 -0.20 -8.24
CA SER A 36 1.60 -1.65 -8.24
C SER A 36 2.11 -2.16 -6.91
N GLY A 37 1.95 -3.44 -6.67
CA GLY A 37 2.43 -4.08 -5.45
C GLY A 37 1.41 -5.02 -4.86
N TRP A 38 1.35 -5.07 -3.54
CA TRP A 38 0.44 -5.99 -2.86
C TRP A 38 0.08 -5.45 -1.48
N VAL A 39 -0.98 -6.02 -0.91
CA VAL A 39 -1.42 -5.70 0.45
C VAL A 39 -1.88 -7.00 1.10
N ARG A 40 -1.61 -7.15 2.39
CA ARG A 40 -2.02 -8.35 3.13
C ARG A 40 -2.23 -8.01 4.60
N ASN A 41 -3.04 -8.83 5.25
CA ASN A 41 -3.13 -8.79 6.72
C ASN A 41 -1.92 -9.47 7.32
N ARG A 42 -1.55 -9.04 8.49
CA ARG A 42 -0.51 -9.72 9.27
C ARG A 42 -1.17 -10.40 10.45
N SER A 43 -0.52 -11.44 10.95
CA SER A 43 -1.06 -12.18 12.10
C SER A 43 -1.07 -11.33 13.36
N ASP A 44 -0.30 -10.24 13.39
CA ASP A 44 -0.27 -9.36 14.56
C ASP A 44 -1.35 -8.29 14.52
N GLY A 45 -2.24 -8.32 13.55
CA GLY A 45 -3.35 -7.37 13.46
C GLY A 45 -3.10 -6.20 12.55
N ALA A 46 -1.89 -6.02 12.07
CA ALA A 46 -1.58 -4.91 11.17
C ALA A 46 -1.91 -5.28 9.73
N VAL A 47 -1.92 -4.29 8.86
CA VAL A 47 -2.00 -4.49 7.42
C VAL A 47 -0.70 -3.99 6.82
N GLU A 48 -0.11 -4.81 5.97
CA GLU A 48 1.18 -4.52 5.37
C GLU A 48 1.01 -4.41 3.86
N ALA A 49 1.68 -3.45 3.24
CA ALA A 49 1.58 -3.28 1.80
C ALA A 49 2.93 -2.91 1.23
N LEU A 50 3.21 -3.43 0.05
CA LEU A 50 4.36 -2.98 -0.72
C LEU A 50 3.83 -2.15 -1.88
N LEU A 51 4.31 -0.94 -1.99
CA LEU A 51 3.84 0.02 -2.99
C LEU A 51 4.98 0.37 -3.92
N ARG A 52 4.73 0.31 -5.21
CA ARG A 52 5.72 0.67 -6.22
C ARG A 52 5.09 1.58 -7.25
N GLY A 53 5.79 2.63 -7.60
CA GLY A 53 5.31 3.58 -8.59
C GLY A 53 6.09 4.86 -8.51
N SER A 54 5.59 5.90 -9.14
CA SER A 54 6.21 7.21 -9.03
C SER A 54 6.09 7.71 -7.59
N GLN A 55 6.98 8.58 -7.21
CA GLN A 55 6.94 9.12 -5.85
C GLN A 55 5.60 9.79 -5.57
N ALA A 56 5.09 10.57 -6.51
CA ALA A 56 3.83 11.27 -6.30
C ALA A 56 2.68 10.30 -6.09
N ASP A 57 2.63 9.24 -6.90
CA ASP A 57 1.53 8.28 -6.80
C ASP A 57 1.61 7.46 -5.52
N VAL A 58 2.83 7.04 -5.16
CA VAL A 58 3.01 6.28 -3.93
C VAL A 58 2.65 7.11 -2.71
N GLU A 59 3.06 8.38 -2.69
CA GLU A 59 2.72 9.25 -1.58
C GLU A 59 1.23 9.52 -1.52
N ALA A 60 0.57 9.63 -2.67
CA ALA A 60 -0.88 9.82 -2.67
C ALA A 60 -1.58 8.59 -2.09
N LEU A 61 -1.09 7.40 -2.41
CA LEU A 61 -1.68 6.19 -1.86
C LEU A 61 -1.44 6.10 -0.36
N ILE A 62 -0.25 6.46 0.10
CA ILE A 62 0.01 6.47 1.53
C ILE A 62 -0.94 7.41 2.25
N ALA A 63 -1.21 8.58 1.66
CA ALA A 63 -2.16 9.52 2.25
C ALA A 63 -3.55 8.91 2.37
N GLU A 64 -3.98 8.14 1.35
CA GLU A 64 -5.24 7.44 1.42
C GLU A 64 -5.23 6.39 2.53
N MET A 65 -4.13 5.67 2.66
CA MET A 65 -4.02 4.62 3.66
C MET A 65 -4.04 5.20 5.07
N ARG A 66 -3.55 6.41 5.26
CA ARG A 66 -3.60 7.05 6.57
C ARG A 66 -5.03 7.35 7.01
N LYS A 67 -5.92 7.56 6.05
CA LYS A 67 -7.32 7.76 6.36
C LYS A 67 -8.04 6.44 6.53
N GLY A 68 -7.81 5.52 5.61
CA GLY A 68 -8.50 4.25 5.59
C GLY A 68 -9.96 4.38 5.20
N PRO A 69 -10.66 3.27 5.10
CA PRO A 69 -12.09 3.29 4.83
C PRO A 69 -12.85 3.75 6.05
N ARG A 70 -14.13 4.04 5.86
CA ARG A 70 -14.95 4.64 6.91
C ARG A 70 -14.95 3.83 8.20
N SER A 71 -14.92 2.51 8.07
CA SER A 71 -15.02 1.63 9.23
C SER A 71 -13.68 1.40 9.94
N ALA A 72 -12.60 1.91 9.40
CA ALA A 72 -11.28 1.69 9.99
C ALA A 72 -10.93 2.79 10.94
N VAL A 73 -10.08 2.44 11.92
CA VAL A 73 -9.43 3.42 12.77
C VAL A 73 -7.94 3.19 12.60
N VAL A 74 -7.27 4.12 11.96
CA VAL A 74 -5.84 3.99 11.65
C VAL A 74 -5.07 4.75 12.72
N ASP A 75 -4.39 3.99 13.58
CA ASP A 75 -3.62 4.60 14.66
C ASP A 75 -2.27 5.06 14.20
N SER A 76 -1.62 4.30 13.34
CA SER A 76 -0.32 4.68 12.82
C SER A 76 -0.09 4.04 11.46
N VAL A 77 0.73 4.71 10.66
CA VAL A 77 1.18 4.18 9.38
C VAL A 77 2.68 4.40 9.35
N ARG A 78 3.43 3.29 9.33
CA ARG A 78 4.88 3.34 9.23
C ARG A 78 5.27 3.10 7.79
N VAL A 79 6.22 3.87 7.31
CA VAL A 79 6.67 3.81 5.93
C VAL A 79 8.15 3.47 5.95
N ILE A 80 8.52 2.39 5.28
CA ILE A 80 9.89 1.92 5.23
C ILE A 80 10.34 1.96 3.78
N GLU A 81 11.44 2.64 3.53
CA GLU A 81 11.96 2.71 2.18
C GLU A 81 12.52 1.37 1.78
N ARG A 82 12.28 1.01 0.54
CA ARG A 82 12.82 -0.20 -0.04
C ARG A 82 13.48 0.16 -1.34
N ASP A 83 14.57 -0.52 -1.63
CA ASP A 83 15.19 -0.39 -2.93
C ASP A 83 14.34 -1.15 -3.90
N GLU A 84 13.94 -0.50 -4.95
CA GLU A 84 13.20 -1.18 -5.95
C GLU A 84 14.12 -1.95 -6.80
N ILE A 85 13.95 -3.22 -6.85
CA ILE A 85 14.86 -3.97 -7.52
C ILE A 85 14.29 -4.58 -8.70
N HIS A 86 13.67 -5.62 -8.58
CA HIS A 86 13.34 -6.37 -9.72
C HIS A 86 11.88 -6.52 -9.74
N GLY A 87 11.20 -5.51 -10.10
CA GLY A 87 9.82 -5.70 -10.36
C GLY A 87 9.70 -6.76 -11.40
N ASP A 88 8.67 -7.53 -11.33
CA ASP A 88 8.42 -8.48 -12.39
C ASP A 88 7.75 -7.77 -13.54
N GLY A 89 7.65 -6.47 -13.51
CA GLY A 89 7.05 -5.70 -14.56
C GLY A 89 5.57 -5.66 -14.55
N ALA A 90 4.96 -6.36 -13.63
CA ALA A 90 3.50 -6.36 -13.58
C ALA A 90 3.02 -5.07 -12.97
N ALA A 91 2.03 -4.46 -13.60
CA ALA A 91 1.45 -3.24 -13.08
C ALA A 91 0.23 -3.55 -12.23
N ALA A 92 0.21 -4.70 -11.60
CA ALA A 92 -0.95 -5.13 -10.84
C ALA A 92 -0.79 -4.80 -9.38
N PHE A 93 -1.93 -4.65 -8.72
CA PHE A 93 -1.95 -4.56 -7.28
C PHE A 93 -2.84 -5.67 -6.76
N VAL A 94 -2.31 -6.53 -5.91
CA VAL A 94 -3.02 -7.74 -5.52
C VAL A 94 -3.15 -7.83 -4.01
N ILE A 95 -4.16 -8.54 -3.57
CA ILE A 95 -4.33 -8.86 -2.16
C ILE A 95 -3.74 -10.24 -1.93
N ARG A 96 -2.83 -10.32 -0.98
CA ARG A 96 -2.18 -11.58 -0.66
C ARG A 96 -2.76 -12.18 0.61
N SER A 97 -2.45 -13.45 0.81
CA SER A 97 -2.86 -14.17 2.02
C SER A 97 -2.22 -13.55 3.25
N THR A 98 -2.85 -13.76 4.38
CA THR A 98 -2.34 -13.30 5.67
C THR A 98 -0.97 -13.92 5.94
N ALA A 99 -0.08 -13.10 6.39
CA ALA A 99 1.28 -13.54 6.67
C ALA A 99 1.40 -14.14 8.07
#